data_e3a0edb70d48114b030fa91be2628fcf
#
_entry.id   e3a0edb70d48114b030fa91be2628fcf
#
_cell.length_a   1.000
_cell.length_b   1.000
_cell.length_c   1.000
_cell.angle_alpha   90.00
_cell.angle_beta   90.00
_cell.angle_gamma   90.00
#
_symmetry.space_group_name_H-M   'P 1'
#
loop_
_entity.id
_entity.type
_entity.pdbx_description
1 polymer ?
#
loop_
_entity_poly.entity_id
_entity_poly.type
_entity_poly.pdbx_seq_one_letter_code
_entity_poly.pdbx_strand_id
1 'polypeptide(L)'
;MSFKFYQPNDKQEIAYDCVIRALSKVFKKSWLEVFDELVKIARNLQVVPNEDKCFNEYLKAYPLKKFRKSKPTIKEFSSAHKGTYIVKSSGHLVAIENGDYFDCWDSGNLKIYKFWLIKSW
;
A
#
# COMPACT_ATOMS: atom_id res chain seq x y z
N MET A 1 -0.18 -10.54 -13.20
CA MET A 1 -1.37 -9.71 -13.08
C MET A 1 -2.50 -10.46 -12.41
N SER A 2 -2.28 -10.78 -11.20
CA SER A 2 -3.25 -11.55 -10.45
C SER A 2 -3.23 -11.15 -8.99
N PHE A 3 -4.30 -11.52 -8.32
CA PHE A 3 -4.39 -11.39 -6.88
C PHE A 3 -3.48 -12.42 -6.21
N LYS A 4 -2.73 -11.96 -5.21
CA LYS A 4 -1.93 -12.82 -4.35
C LYS A 4 -2.32 -12.56 -2.91
N PHE A 5 -2.70 -13.60 -2.20
CA PHE A 5 -3.00 -13.48 -0.76
C PHE A 5 -1.71 -13.12 -0.02
N TYR A 6 -1.80 -12.12 0.84
CA TYR A 6 -0.67 -11.69 1.66
C TYR A 6 -1.17 -11.15 2.98
N GLN A 7 -0.77 -11.78 4.07
CA GLN A 7 -1.10 -11.32 5.43
C GLN A 7 0.12 -11.55 6.32
N PRO A 8 0.92 -10.50 6.54
CA PRO A 8 2.14 -10.62 7.35
C PRO A 8 1.89 -10.62 8.86
N ASN A 9 0.67 -10.39 9.29
CA ASN A 9 0.33 -10.41 10.71
C ASN A 9 0.30 -11.85 11.21
N ASP A 10 1.19 -12.20 12.14
CA ASP A 10 1.30 -13.55 12.68
C ASP A 10 0.02 -14.02 13.37
N LYS A 11 -0.73 -13.10 13.91
CA LYS A 11 -2.01 -13.41 14.56
C LYS A 11 -3.12 -13.66 13.57
N GLN A 12 -2.92 -13.28 12.32
CA GLN A 12 -3.88 -13.45 11.22
C GLN A 12 -5.27 -12.90 11.56
N GLU A 13 -5.33 -11.92 12.44
CA GLU A 13 -6.59 -11.30 12.79
C GLU A 13 -7.00 -10.31 11.71
N ILE A 14 -8.30 -10.15 11.55
CA ILE A 14 -8.83 -9.11 10.67
C ILE A 14 -8.65 -7.79 11.41
N ALA A 15 -7.71 -7.00 10.92
CA ALA A 15 -7.42 -5.68 11.48
C ALA A 15 -7.40 -4.67 10.35
N TYR A 16 -7.60 -3.41 10.71
CA TYR A 16 -7.50 -2.32 9.74
C TYR A 16 -6.02 -1.98 9.53
N ASP A 17 -5.28 -2.94 8.99
CA ASP A 17 -3.84 -2.87 8.85
C ASP A 17 -3.37 -2.82 7.39
N CYS A 18 -4.21 -2.36 6.48
CA CYS A 18 -3.86 -2.32 5.06
C CYS A 18 -2.59 -1.50 4.80
N VAL A 19 -2.36 -0.43 5.54
CA VAL A 19 -1.14 0.38 5.41
C VAL A 19 0.09 -0.45 5.78
N ILE A 20 0.05 -1.09 6.94
CA ILE A 20 1.16 -1.94 7.40
C ILE A 20 1.40 -3.08 6.43
N ARG A 21 0.34 -3.73 5.98
CA ARG A 21 0.42 -4.86 5.07
C ARG A 21 1.07 -4.46 3.75
N ALA A 22 0.63 -3.34 3.15
CA ALA A 22 1.17 -2.86 1.89
C ALA A 22 2.66 -2.48 2.02
N LEU A 23 3.02 -1.72 3.05
CA LEU A 23 4.40 -1.30 3.27
C LEU A 23 5.31 -2.48 3.60
N SER A 24 4.80 -3.43 4.38
CA SER A 24 5.52 -4.66 4.69
C SER A 24 5.90 -5.41 3.41
N LYS A 25 4.97 -5.50 2.45
CA LYS A 25 5.23 -6.22 1.21
C LYS A 25 6.29 -5.54 0.36
N VAL A 26 6.15 -4.24 0.09
CA VAL A 26 7.05 -3.56 -0.86
C VAL A 26 8.44 -3.31 -0.28
N PHE A 27 8.56 -3.14 1.03
CA PHE A 27 9.86 -2.89 1.66
C PHE A 27 10.48 -4.14 2.27
N LYS A 28 9.80 -5.28 2.17
CA LYS A 28 10.27 -6.59 2.65
C LYS A 28 10.63 -6.54 4.13
N LYS A 29 9.73 -5.97 4.91
CA LYS A 29 9.87 -5.84 6.37
C LYS A 29 8.75 -6.62 7.05
N SER A 30 8.96 -6.97 8.32
CA SER A 30 7.93 -7.62 9.11
C SER A 30 6.82 -6.63 9.46
N TRP A 31 5.67 -7.17 9.84
CA TRP A 31 4.54 -6.36 10.29
C TRP A 31 4.95 -5.43 11.45
N LEU A 32 5.68 -5.98 12.43
CA LEU A 32 6.10 -5.21 13.60
C LEU A 32 7.13 -4.12 13.25
N GLU A 33 8.05 -4.40 12.34
CA GLU A 33 9.01 -3.39 11.91
C GLU A 33 8.30 -2.19 11.29
N VAL A 34 7.34 -2.44 10.40
CA VAL A 34 6.58 -1.36 9.77
C VAL A 34 5.71 -0.64 10.81
N PHE A 35 5.07 -1.40 11.70
CA PHE A 35 4.27 -0.82 12.77
C PHE A 35 5.09 0.14 13.62
N ASP A 36 6.29 -0.29 14.04
CA ASP A 36 7.16 0.54 14.87
C ASP A 36 7.61 1.80 14.14
N GLU A 37 7.92 1.70 12.85
CA GLU A 37 8.30 2.84 12.03
C GLU A 37 7.15 3.84 11.90
N LEU A 38 5.93 3.35 11.67
CA LEU A 38 4.75 4.20 11.57
C LEU A 38 4.42 4.85 12.91
N VAL A 39 4.57 4.12 14.01
CA VAL A 39 4.34 4.68 15.36
C VAL A 39 5.32 5.83 15.63
N LYS A 40 6.57 5.67 15.24
CA LYS A 40 7.56 6.73 15.42
C LYS A 40 7.16 8.00 14.67
N ILE A 41 6.73 7.86 13.42
CA ILE A 41 6.23 8.97 12.61
C ILE A 41 4.97 9.57 13.25
N ALA A 42 4.04 8.70 13.65
CA ALA A 42 2.77 9.12 14.24
C ALA A 42 2.99 9.94 15.52
N ARG A 43 3.94 9.53 16.35
CA ARG A 43 4.28 10.27 17.57
C ARG A 43 4.80 11.67 17.25
N ASN A 44 5.67 11.78 16.24
CA ASN A 44 6.22 13.07 15.84
C ASN A 44 5.16 14.00 15.26
N LEU A 45 4.20 13.44 14.51
CA LEU A 45 3.12 14.22 13.88
C LEU A 45 1.89 14.36 14.77
N GLN A 46 1.82 13.60 15.86
CA GLN A 46 0.66 13.53 16.76
C GLN A 46 -0.61 13.11 16.01
N VAL A 47 -0.50 12.03 15.25
CA VAL A 47 -1.61 11.43 14.50
C VAL A 47 -1.65 9.93 14.77
N VAL A 48 -2.71 9.27 14.33
CA VAL A 48 -2.83 7.81 14.45
C VAL A 48 -1.95 7.15 13.37
N PRO A 49 -1.28 6.02 13.66
CA PRO A 49 -0.31 5.42 12.73
C PRO A 49 -0.85 5.08 11.33
N ASN A 50 -2.14 4.80 11.18
CA ASN A 50 -2.72 4.45 9.88
C ASN A 50 -3.35 5.63 9.16
N GLU A 51 -3.15 6.86 9.64
CA GLU A 51 -3.65 8.05 8.95
C GLU A 51 -2.83 8.39 7.72
N ASP A 52 -3.47 9.08 6.77
CA ASP A 52 -2.84 9.51 5.53
C ASP A 52 -1.55 10.29 5.77
N LYS A 53 -1.53 11.19 6.73
CA LYS A 53 -0.34 11.97 7.06
C LYS A 53 0.85 11.07 7.41
N CYS A 54 0.58 9.96 8.07
CA CYS A 54 1.63 9.06 8.52
C CYS A 54 2.26 8.32 7.33
N PHE A 55 1.47 7.69 6.48
CA PHE A 55 2.07 6.98 5.35
C PHE A 55 2.54 7.92 4.25
N ASN A 56 1.97 9.13 4.11
CA ASN A 56 2.53 10.13 3.22
C ASN A 56 3.94 10.53 3.64
N GLU A 57 4.17 10.68 4.94
CA GLU A 57 5.52 10.96 5.47
C GLU A 57 6.45 9.78 5.23
N TYR A 58 5.96 8.55 5.44
CA TYR A 58 6.73 7.33 5.22
C TYR A 58 7.19 7.22 3.77
N LEU A 59 6.35 7.65 2.83
CA LEU A 59 6.59 7.50 1.39
C LEU A 59 7.10 8.78 0.71
N LYS A 60 7.43 9.81 1.48
CA LYS A 60 7.74 11.14 0.93
C LYS A 60 8.93 11.15 -0.05
N ALA A 61 9.83 10.18 0.05
CA ALA A 61 11.00 10.09 -0.84
C ALA A 61 10.67 9.47 -2.21
N TYR A 62 9.45 8.99 -2.40
CA TYR A 62 9.06 8.28 -3.61
C TYR A 62 8.13 9.12 -4.48
N PRO A 63 8.25 9.03 -5.82
CA PRO A 63 7.37 9.78 -6.72
C PRO A 63 5.90 9.42 -6.51
N LEU A 64 5.06 10.43 -6.43
CA LEU A 64 3.62 10.29 -6.25
C LEU A 64 2.90 10.80 -7.48
N LYS A 65 1.92 10.06 -7.98
CA LYS A 65 1.09 10.47 -9.09
C LYS A 65 -0.38 10.25 -8.76
N LYS A 66 -1.22 11.23 -9.15
CA LYS A 66 -2.66 11.20 -8.88
C LYS A 66 -3.44 11.03 -10.18
N PHE A 67 -4.55 10.29 -10.11
CA PHE A 67 -5.50 10.19 -11.21
C PHE A 67 -6.65 11.15 -10.95
N ARG A 68 -6.93 12.02 -11.91
CA ARG A 68 -7.95 13.06 -11.75
C ARG A 68 -9.29 12.70 -12.35
N LYS A 69 -9.30 12.11 -13.55
CA LYS A 69 -10.55 11.82 -14.28
C LYS A 69 -10.82 10.34 -14.36
N SER A 70 -10.11 9.65 -15.21
CA SER A 70 -10.31 8.23 -15.43
C SER A 70 -9.44 7.43 -14.48
N LYS A 71 -10.04 6.85 -13.45
CA LYS A 71 -9.31 6.09 -12.44
C LYS A 71 -9.33 4.62 -12.80
N PRO A 72 -8.16 3.97 -12.94
CA PRO A 72 -8.12 2.54 -13.20
C PRO A 72 -8.48 1.76 -11.94
N THR A 73 -8.90 0.52 -12.12
CA THR A 73 -8.99 -0.41 -11.00
C THR A 73 -7.60 -0.92 -10.65
N ILE A 74 -7.46 -1.48 -9.45
CA ILE A 74 -6.20 -2.10 -9.03
C ILE A 74 -5.78 -3.19 -10.03
N LYS A 75 -6.75 -4.00 -10.47
CA LYS A 75 -6.50 -5.07 -11.43
C LYS A 75 -6.01 -4.52 -12.77
N GLU A 76 -6.66 -3.47 -13.27
CA GLU A 76 -6.24 -2.83 -14.52
C GLU A 76 -4.85 -2.23 -14.41
N PHE A 77 -4.59 -1.51 -13.33
CA PHE A 77 -3.29 -0.90 -13.09
C PHE A 77 -2.19 -1.97 -13.01
N SER A 78 -2.43 -3.03 -12.26
CA SER A 78 -1.42 -4.08 -12.06
C SER A 78 -1.07 -4.77 -13.38
N SER A 79 -2.04 -4.99 -14.25
CA SER A 79 -1.77 -5.64 -15.55
C SER A 79 -1.05 -4.71 -16.54
N ALA A 80 -1.12 -3.40 -16.35
CA ALA A 80 -0.54 -2.42 -17.27
C ALA A 80 0.83 -1.90 -16.82
N HIS A 81 1.24 -2.19 -15.59
CA HIS A 81 2.47 -1.62 -15.02
C HIS A 81 3.38 -2.69 -14.45
N LYS A 82 4.66 -2.58 -14.75
CA LYS A 82 5.70 -3.41 -14.15
C LYS A 82 6.47 -2.59 -13.13
N GLY A 83 7.07 -3.27 -12.15
CA GLY A 83 7.75 -2.60 -11.05
C GLY A 83 6.96 -2.75 -9.77
N THR A 84 7.36 -1.98 -8.77
CA THR A 84 6.77 -2.04 -7.43
C THR A 84 6.09 -0.72 -7.11
N TYR A 85 4.84 -0.79 -6.68
CA TYR A 85 4.01 0.38 -6.41
C TYR A 85 3.24 0.20 -5.12
N ILE A 86 2.93 1.32 -4.48
CA ILE A 86 1.86 1.40 -3.47
C ILE A 86 0.73 2.17 -4.13
N VAL A 87 -0.47 1.62 -4.13
CA VAL A 87 -1.63 2.29 -4.70
C VAL A 87 -2.66 2.56 -3.61
N LYS A 88 -3.36 3.69 -3.74
CA LYS A 88 -4.39 4.09 -2.78
C LYS A 88 -5.73 4.19 -3.47
N SER A 89 -6.71 3.48 -2.92
CA SER A 89 -8.12 3.65 -3.24
C SER A 89 -8.81 4.31 -2.04
N SER A 90 -10.13 4.43 -2.09
CA SER A 90 -10.88 5.03 -0.98
C SER A 90 -10.74 4.17 0.26
N GLY A 91 -10.05 4.67 1.28
CA GLY A 91 -9.87 3.99 2.55
C GLY A 91 -9.00 2.73 2.51
N HIS A 92 -8.22 2.51 1.44
CA HIS A 92 -7.48 1.27 1.30
C HIS A 92 -6.14 1.49 0.58
N LEU A 93 -5.12 0.80 1.03
CA LEU A 93 -3.76 0.85 0.47
C LEU A 93 -3.34 -0.55 0.08
N VAL A 94 -2.77 -0.71 -1.12
CA VAL A 94 -2.42 -2.03 -1.65
C VAL A 94 -1.03 -2.00 -2.28
N ALA A 95 -0.29 -3.07 -2.11
CA ALA A 95 1.01 -3.27 -2.75
C ALA A 95 0.83 -3.95 -4.09
N ILE A 96 1.54 -3.44 -5.11
CA ILE A 96 1.58 -4.05 -6.43
C ILE A 96 3.04 -4.31 -6.77
N GLU A 97 3.32 -5.51 -7.26
CA GLU A 97 4.68 -5.90 -7.59
C GLU A 97 4.66 -6.78 -8.84
N ASN A 98 5.25 -6.27 -9.92
CA ASN A 98 5.42 -7.00 -11.19
C ASN A 98 4.12 -7.62 -11.72
N GLY A 99 3.05 -6.86 -11.70
CA GLY A 99 1.78 -7.28 -12.26
C GLY A 99 0.84 -7.99 -11.31
N ASP A 100 1.28 -8.24 -10.08
CA ASP A 100 0.44 -8.86 -9.05
C ASP A 100 0.08 -7.85 -7.98
N TYR A 101 -1.12 -7.94 -7.43
CA TYR A 101 -1.52 -7.12 -6.29
C TYR A 101 -1.73 -8.00 -5.06
N PHE A 102 -1.27 -7.51 -3.91
CA PHE A 102 -1.13 -8.30 -2.67
C PHE A 102 -2.03 -7.75 -1.59
N ASP A 103 -2.92 -8.60 -1.08
CA ASP A 103 -3.90 -8.20 -0.10
C ASP A 103 -4.39 -9.43 0.66
N CYS A 104 -5.16 -9.24 1.73
CA CYS A 104 -5.80 -10.34 2.43
C CYS A 104 -7.20 -10.65 1.88
N TRP A 105 -7.66 -9.90 0.88
CA TRP A 105 -8.88 -10.16 0.13
C TRP A 105 -8.71 -9.55 -1.27
N ASP A 106 -9.48 -10.04 -2.24
CA ASP A 106 -9.32 -9.58 -3.62
C ASP A 106 -9.92 -8.19 -3.81
N SER A 107 -9.04 -7.18 -3.75
CA SER A 107 -9.39 -5.77 -3.89
C SER A 107 -9.25 -5.26 -5.32
N GLY A 108 -9.13 -6.15 -6.30
CA GLY A 108 -8.82 -5.79 -7.69
C GLY A 108 -9.83 -4.86 -8.36
N ASN A 109 -11.07 -4.82 -7.89
CA ASN A 109 -12.11 -3.98 -8.47
C ASN A 109 -12.16 -2.56 -7.90
N LEU A 110 -11.34 -2.26 -6.89
CA LEU A 110 -11.29 -0.91 -6.33
C LEU A 110 -10.61 0.06 -7.29
N LYS A 111 -11.12 1.28 -7.36
CA LYS A 111 -10.53 2.35 -8.18
C LYS A 111 -9.36 2.99 -7.46
N ILE A 112 -8.29 3.30 -8.21
CA ILE A 112 -7.08 3.93 -7.67
C ILE A 112 -7.19 5.44 -7.85
N TYR A 113 -6.95 6.19 -6.75
CA TYR A 113 -6.90 7.64 -6.77
C TYR A 113 -5.49 8.16 -6.96
N LYS A 114 -4.50 7.47 -6.38
CA LYS A 114 -3.10 7.86 -6.49
C LYS A 114 -2.19 6.66 -6.25
N PHE A 115 -0.94 6.79 -6.67
CA PHE A 115 0.04 5.74 -6.46
C PHE A 115 1.44 6.33 -6.25
N TRP A 116 2.28 5.57 -5.57
CA TRP A 116 3.70 5.86 -5.42
C TRP A 116 4.49 4.81 -6.18
N LEU A 117 5.48 5.28 -6.95
CA LEU A 117 6.45 4.37 -7.58
C LEU A 117 7.54 4.08 -6.55
N ILE A 118 7.66 2.83 -6.15
CA ILE A 118 8.66 2.41 -5.17
C ILE A 118 9.93 1.95 -5.87
N LYS A 119 9.77 1.13 -6.89
CA LYS A 119 10.90 0.59 -7.64
C LYS A 119 10.46 0.34 -9.08
N SER A 120 11.19 0.94 -10.03
CA SER A 120 10.93 0.67 -11.44
C SER A 120 11.42 -0.71 -11.81
N TRP A 121 10.84 -1.23 -12.89
CA TRP A 121 11.18 -2.55 -13.41
C TRP A 121 12.67 -2.69 -13.73
#